data_2b0501484ad34c7ecd92d15ed8d3928a
#
_entry.id   2b0501484ad34c7ecd92d15ed8d3928a
#
_cell.length_a   1.000
_cell.length_b   1.000
_cell.length_c   1.000
_cell.angle_alpha   90.00
_cell.angle_beta   90.00
_cell.angle_gamma   90.00
#
_symmetry.space_group_name_H-M   'P 1'
#
loop_
_entity.id
_entity.type
_entity.pdbx_description
1 polymer ?
#
loop_
_entity_poly.entity_id
_entity_poly.type
_entity_poly.pdbx_seq_one_letter_code
_entity_poly.pdbx_strand_id
1 'polypeptide(L)'
;YVHRSILTEPVDLQRGVVEVYNENFFIDLSRYYLVWQLKDNGVAVRQGMVSDLNVAPQQRAQITLPGYAVPASATGELMLDVEYVLKTQDGILPAGTVVAYDQMTVRRYDAWTATVAATPDVRPEIVPNTRAIVVTAGDRRIYFNRWTGLMTDYTLDGTELIEKGYALRPM
;
A
#
# COMPACT_ATOMS: atom_id res chain seq x y z
N TYR A 1 4.04 15.93 6.20
CA TYR A 1 4.63 14.85 7.01
C TYR A 1 5.43 15.33 8.21
N VAL A 2 5.97 16.53 8.18
CA VAL A 2 6.93 17.01 9.18
C VAL A 2 6.28 17.59 10.44
N HIS A 3 4.97 17.77 10.48
CA HIS A 3 4.29 18.50 11.56
C HIS A 3 3.03 17.81 12.10
N ARG A 4 2.98 16.49 12.09
CA ARG A 4 1.89 15.79 12.77
C ARG A 4 2.18 15.72 14.27
N SER A 5 1.18 16.00 15.07
CA SER A 5 1.28 16.01 16.53
C SER A 5 0.69 14.77 17.21
N ILE A 6 0.39 13.74 16.42
CA ILE A 6 -0.08 12.43 16.90
C ILE A 6 0.72 11.37 16.18
N LEU A 7 1.36 10.48 16.93
CA LEU A 7 2.15 9.36 16.39
C LEU A 7 1.53 8.03 16.81
N THR A 8 1.59 7.05 15.93
CA THR A 8 1.16 5.68 16.22
C THR A 8 2.31 4.72 16.00
N GLU A 9 2.62 3.92 17.01
CA GLU A 9 3.67 2.91 16.96
C GLU A 9 3.06 1.51 17.14
N PRO A 10 3.61 0.48 16.47
CA PRO A 10 3.12 -0.88 16.61
C PRO A 10 3.53 -1.48 17.97
N VAL A 11 2.58 -2.13 18.66
CA VAL A 11 2.85 -2.92 19.88
C VAL A 11 2.64 -4.42 19.59
N ASP A 12 1.44 -4.80 19.17
CA ASP A 12 1.10 -6.17 18.76
C ASP A 12 0.12 -6.10 17.58
N LEU A 13 0.66 -6.03 16.38
CA LEU A 13 -0.14 -5.92 15.17
C LEU A 13 -0.91 -7.19 14.82
N GLN A 14 -0.56 -8.35 15.40
CA GLN A 14 -1.36 -9.57 15.21
C GLN A 14 -2.67 -9.49 15.99
N ARG A 15 -2.66 -8.82 17.12
CA ARG A 15 -3.82 -8.61 18.00
C ARG A 15 -4.48 -7.23 17.81
N GLY A 16 -3.93 -6.37 16.94
CA GLY A 16 -4.43 -5.02 16.71
C GLY A 16 -4.19 -4.07 17.88
N VAL A 17 -3.04 -4.21 18.55
CA VAL A 17 -2.65 -3.30 19.63
C VAL A 17 -1.60 -2.32 19.10
N VAL A 18 -1.89 -1.02 19.24
CA VAL A 18 -1.01 0.08 18.87
C VAL A 18 -0.79 0.99 20.07
N GLU A 19 0.34 1.68 20.10
CA GLU A 19 0.60 2.76 21.06
C GLU A 19 0.40 4.09 20.35
N VAL A 20 -0.41 4.94 20.95
CA VAL A 20 -0.67 6.31 20.48
C VAL A 20 0.07 7.30 21.38
N TYR A 21 0.90 8.13 20.78
CA TYR A 21 1.57 9.23 21.46
C TYR A 21 0.97 10.56 21.06
N ASN A 22 0.48 11.32 22.05
CA ASN A 22 -0.04 12.66 21.86
C ASN A 22 1.09 13.69 22.07
N GLU A 23 1.65 14.22 21.00
CA GLU A 23 2.68 15.26 21.05
C GLU A 23 2.14 16.68 21.31
N ASN A 24 0.81 16.86 21.34
CA ASN A 24 0.24 18.16 21.69
C ASN A 24 0.59 18.53 23.14
N PHE A 25 0.79 19.82 23.40
CA PHE A 25 1.08 20.31 24.74
C PHE A 25 -0.20 20.63 25.55
N PHE A 26 -1.29 20.97 24.88
CA PHE A 26 -2.49 21.54 25.53
C PHE A 26 -3.79 20.85 25.13
N ILE A 27 -3.74 19.91 24.16
CA ILE A 27 -4.92 19.30 23.57
C ILE A 27 -4.85 17.80 23.82
N ASP A 28 -5.88 17.23 24.46
CA ASP A 28 -6.06 15.80 24.52
C ASP A 28 -6.65 15.25 23.22
N LEU A 29 -6.63 13.93 23.03
CA LEU A 29 -7.10 13.31 21.79
C LEU A 29 -8.61 13.00 21.79
N SER A 30 -9.39 13.37 22.80
CA SER A 30 -10.84 13.11 22.88
C SER A 30 -11.62 13.76 21.73
N ARG A 31 -11.07 14.80 21.12
CA ARG A 31 -11.66 15.53 19.99
C ARG A 31 -11.48 14.84 18.62
N TYR A 32 -10.76 13.71 18.58
CA TYR A 32 -10.52 12.95 17.35
C TYR A 32 -11.17 11.57 17.41
N TYR A 33 -11.58 11.05 16.26
CA TYR A 33 -11.75 9.63 16.03
C TYR A 33 -10.40 9.04 15.61
N LEU A 34 -10.06 7.85 16.09
CA LEU A 34 -9.03 7.02 15.46
C LEU A 34 -9.75 6.06 14.51
N VAL A 35 -9.59 6.27 13.22
CA VAL A 35 -10.12 5.41 12.16
C VAL A 35 -9.01 4.50 11.68
N TRP A 36 -9.29 3.22 11.50
CA TRP A 36 -8.29 2.27 11.03
C TRP A 36 -8.81 1.39 9.91
N GLN A 37 -7.89 0.98 9.01
CA GLN A 37 -8.16 0.04 7.93
C GLN A 37 -7.01 -0.96 7.83
N LEU A 38 -7.35 -2.26 7.82
CA LEU A 38 -6.42 -3.32 7.46
C LEU A 38 -6.58 -3.62 5.97
N LYS A 39 -5.50 -3.50 5.22
CA LYS A 39 -5.48 -3.69 3.76
C LYS A 39 -4.65 -4.91 3.39
N ASP A 40 -5.19 -5.77 2.51
CA ASP A 40 -4.48 -6.88 1.86
C ASP A 40 -4.19 -6.48 0.41
N ASN A 41 -2.91 -6.36 0.03
CA ASN A 41 -2.49 -5.85 -1.28
C ASN A 41 -3.20 -4.53 -1.68
N GLY A 42 -3.34 -3.61 -0.73
CA GLY A 42 -3.97 -2.31 -0.94
C GLY A 42 -5.50 -2.29 -0.86
N VAL A 43 -6.17 -3.45 -0.77
CA VAL A 43 -7.63 -3.55 -0.65
C VAL A 43 -8.03 -3.67 0.82
N ALA A 44 -8.94 -2.80 1.29
CA ALA A 44 -9.43 -2.84 2.66
C ALA A 44 -10.21 -4.13 2.93
N VAL A 45 -9.73 -4.95 3.86
CA VAL A 45 -10.35 -6.23 4.27
C VAL A 45 -11.03 -6.14 5.62
N ARG A 46 -10.62 -5.19 6.46
CA ARG A 46 -11.22 -4.86 7.76
C ARG A 46 -11.08 -3.37 8.02
N GLN A 47 -12.01 -2.81 8.75
CA GLN A 47 -11.96 -1.41 9.18
C GLN A 47 -12.73 -1.23 10.48
N GLY A 48 -12.42 -0.15 11.18
CA GLY A 48 -13.13 0.21 12.41
C GLY A 48 -12.74 1.60 12.90
N MET A 49 -13.30 1.96 14.05
CA MET A 49 -13.11 3.28 14.62
C MET A 49 -13.09 3.19 16.16
N VAL A 50 -12.22 3.97 16.79
CA VAL A 50 -12.21 4.24 18.22
C VAL A 50 -12.77 5.64 18.42
N SER A 51 -13.90 5.75 19.13
CA SER A 51 -14.53 7.04 19.42
C SER A 51 -14.04 7.66 20.73
N ASP A 52 -13.67 6.84 21.71
CA ASP A 52 -13.18 7.28 23.02
C ASP A 52 -11.67 7.23 23.09
N LEU A 53 -11.04 8.25 22.49
CA LEU A 53 -9.59 8.38 22.45
C LEU A 53 -9.11 9.35 23.54
N ASN A 54 -8.98 8.86 24.78
CA ASN A 54 -8.59 9.67 25.92
C ASN A 54 -7.08 9.59 26.19
N VAL A 55 -6.30 10.31 25.40
CA VAL A 55 -4.86 10.41 25.57
C VAL A 55 -4.52 11.87 25.91
N ALA A 56 -4.10 12.11 27.15
CA ALA A 56 -3.76 13.45 27.61
C ALA A 56 -2.53 14.02 26.85
N PRO A 57 -2.33 15.35 26.89
CA PRO A 57 -1.16 15.98 26.29
C PRO A 57 0.15 15.36 26.78
N GLN A 58 1.11 15.16 25.88
CA GLN A 58 2.44 14.58 26.15
C GLN A 58 2.41 13.17 26.75
N GLN A 59 1.30 12.43 26.60
CA GLN A 59 1.14 11.07 27.13
C GLN A 59 1.06 10.04 26.00
N ARG A 60 1.34 8.80 26.38
CA ARG A 60 1.21 7.60 25.56
C ARG A 60 0.10 6.71 26.10
N ALA A 61 -0.62 6.05 25.24
CA ALA A 61 -1.61 5.04 25.62
C ALA A 61 -1.66 3.90 24.62
N GLN A 62 -1.78 2.68 25.13
CA GLN A 62 -2.03 1.53 24.28
C GLN A 62 -3.53 1.41 23.97
N ILE A 63 -3.82 1.28 22.69
CA ILE A 63 -5.18 1.18 22.16
C ILE A 63 -5.32 -0.18 21.48
N THR A 64 -6.31 -0.95 21.91
CA THR A 64 -6.74 -2.15 21.17
C THR A 64 -7.81 -1.75 20.16
N LEU A 65 -7.55 -2.03 18.89
CA LEU A 65 -8.45 -1.68 17.80
C LEU A 65 -9.68 -2.58 17.82
N PRO A 66 -10.91 -2.04 17.99
CA PRO A 66 -12.12 -2.82 18.13
C PRO A 66 -12.47 -3.54 16.82
N GLY A 67 -12.76 -4.84 16.90
CA GLY A 67 -13.10 -5.66 15.74
C GLY A 67 -11.92 -5.99 14.82
N TYR A 68 -10.70 -5.64 15.21
CA TYR A 68 -9.51 -6.00 14.47
C TYR A 68 -9.28 -7.52 14.51
N ALA A 69 -9.06 -8.08 13.33
CA ALA A 69 -8.62 -9.46 13.19
C ALA A 69 -7.89 -9.61 11.85
N VAL A 70 -6.76 -10.29 11.87
CA VAL A 70 -6.04 -10.66 10.64
C VAL A 70 -6.81 -11.80 9.96
N PRO A 71 -7.35 -11.62 8.73
CA PRO A 71 -8.08 -12.69 8.06
C PRO A 71 -7.16 -13.85 7.70
N ALA A 72 -7.60 -15.09 7.99
CA ALA A 72 -6.85 -16.28 7.61
C ALA A 72 -6.72 -16.45 6.08
N SER A 73 -7.64 -15.88 5.32
CA SER A 73 -7.64 -15.89 3.85
C SER A 73 -6.70 -14.86 3.23
N ALA A 74 -6.18 -13.92 4.01
CA ALA A 74 -5.25 -12.92 3.49
C ALA A 74 -3.92 -13.59 3.12
N THR A 75 -3.49 -13.42 1.87
CA THR A 75 -2.28 -14.05 1.34
C THR A 75 -1.22 -13.06 0.90
N GLY A 76 -1.58 -11.78 0.77
CA GLY A 76 -0.72 -10.72 0.29
C GLY A 76 0.02 -9.94 1.40
N GLU A 77 0.53 -8.78 1.02
CA GLU A 77 1.04 -7.80 1.97
C GLU A 77 -0.10 -7.22 2.81
N LEU A 78 0.04 -7.26 4.13
CA LEU A 78 -0.92 -6.65 5.03
C LEU A 78 -0.38 -5.36 5.63
N MET A 79 -1.12 -4.28 5.41
CA MET A 79 -0.84 -2.95 5.94
C MET A 79 -1.99 -2.49 6.83
N LEU A 80 -1.64 -1.93 7.98
CA LEU A 80 -2.59 -1.25 8.86
C LEU A 80 -2.43 0.25 8.68
N ASP A 81 -3.47 0.91 8.17
CA ASP A 81 -3.57 2.36 8.12
C ASP A 81 -4.36 2.85 9.33
N VAL A 82 -3.87 3.92 9.94
CA VAL A 82 -4.51 4.60 11.08
C VAL A 82 -4.61 6.08 10.76
N GLU A 83 -5.78 6.66 10.94
CA GLU A 83 -6.07 8.08 10.69
C GLU A 83 -6.72 8.71 11.91
N TYR A 84 -6.37 9.96 12.19
CA TYR A 84 -6.98 10.78 13.23
C TYR A 84 -7.86 11.83 12.58
N VAL A 85 -9.15 11.74 12.84
CA VAL A 85 -10.20 12.51 12.15
C VAL A 85 -10.89 13.43 13.16
N LEU A 86 -10.99 14.73 12.84
CA LEU A 86 -11.70 15.70 13.67
C LEU A 86 -13.17 15.33 13.84
N LYS A 87 -13.66 15.28 15.09
CA LYS A 87 -15.08 15.07 15.42
C LYS A 87 -15.93 16.28 15.11
N THR A 88 -15.38 17.46 15.36
CA THR A 88 -16.05 18.75 15.16
C THR A 88 -15.11 19.70 14.44
N GLN A 89 -15.66 20.78 13.90
CA GLN A 89 -14.86 21.84 13.29
C GLN A 89 -13.87 22.43 14.29
N ASP A 90 -12.65 22.67 13.85
CA ASP A 90 -11.57 23.35 14.61
C ASP A 90 -10.95 24.46 13.78
N GLY A 91 -11.27 25.72 14.14
CA GLY A 91 -10.86 26.88 13.36
C GLY A 91 -11.36 26.79 11.91
N ILE A 92 -10.44 26.76 10.95
CA ILE A 92 -10.74 26.66 9.51
C ILE A 92 -10.91 25.21 9.03
N LEU A 93 -10.58 24.21 9.86
CA LEU A 93 -10.66 22.81 9.51
C LEU A 93 -12.07 22.28 9.81
N PRO A 94 -12.81 21.78 8.82
CA PRO A 94 -14.13 21.21 9.04
C PRO A 94 -14.05 19.88 9.80
N ALA A 95 -15.17 19.47 10.42
CA ALA A 95 -15.35 18.11 10.93
C ALA A 95 -15.07 17.10 9.80
N GLY A 96 -14.45 15.97 10.16
CA GLY A 96 -14.06 14.94 9.18
C GLY A 96 -12.67 15.17 8.56
N THR A 97 -11.97 16.25 8.89
CA THR A 97 -10.59 16.47 8.42
C THR A 97 -9.63 15.48 9.09
N VAL A 98 -8.83 14.79 8.29
CA VAL A 98 -7.70 13.96 8.75
C VAL A 98 -6.55 14.86 9.14
N VAL A 99 -6.12 14.82 10.39
CA VAL A 99 -5.04 15.68 10.93
C VAL A 99 -3.72 14.95 11.11
N ALA A 100 -3.75 13.63 11.26
CA ALA A 100 -2.57 12.78 11.32
C ALA A 100 -2.91 11.39 10.81
N TYR A 101 -1.91 10.67 10.31
CA TYR A 101 -2.06 9.29 9.88
C TYR A 101 -0.74 8.53 9.98
N ASP A 102 -0.83 7.24 10.16
CA ASP A 102 0.30 6.30 10.17
C ASP A 102 -0.06 5.05 9.39
N GLN A 103 0.95 4.43 8.78
CA GLN A 103 0.84 3.14 8.12
C GLN A 103 1.87 2.19 8.71
N MET A 104 1.43 0.99 9.08
CA MET A 104 2.26 -0.04 9.71
C MET A 104 2.16 -1.35 8.94
N THR A 105 3.31 -2.01 8.74
CA THR A 105 3.35 -3.32 8.08
C THR A 105 3.00 -4.41 9.08
N VAL A 106 1.85 -5.08 8.88
CA VAL A 106 1.40 -6.23 9.67
C VAL A 106 2.06 -7.52 9.17
N ARG A 107 2.15 -7.66 7.85
CA ARG A 107 2.83 -8.76 7.18
C ARG A 107 3.39 -8.29 5.84
N ARG A 108 4.65 -8.57 5.60
CA ARG A 108 5.28 -8.30 4.28
C ARG A 108 4.86 -9.35 3.26
N TYR A 109 4.76 -8.93 2.02
CA TYR A 109 4.64 -9.86 0.91
C TYR A 109 5.93 -10.64 0.74
N ASP A 110 5.84 -11.96 0.77
CA ASP A 110 6.95 -12.84 0.46
C ASP A 110 6.85 -13.30 -1.00
N ALA A 111 7.51 -12.53 -1.88
CA ALA A 111 7.53 -12.82 -3.31
C ALA A 111 8.17 -14.18 -3.66
N TRP A 112 9.02 -14.71 -2.77
CA TRP A 112 9.72 -15.97 -2.99
C TRP A 112 8.81 -17.18 -2.76
N THR A 113 7.73 -17.03 -2.00
CA THR A 113 6.71 -18.07 -1.80
C THR A 113 5.57 -18.01 -2.82
N ALA A 114 5.50 -16.92 -3.61
CA ALA A 114 4.55 -16.84 -4.70
C ALA A 114 4.91 -17.85 -5.77
N THR A 115 4.24 -18.98 -5.76
CA THR A 115 4.32 -19.95 -6.85
C THR A 115 3.65 -19.30 -8.07
N VAL A 116 4.44 -18.71 -8.94
CA VAL A 116 3.96 -18.38 -10.28
C VAL A 116 3.59 -19.72 -10.90
N ALA A 117 2.32 -19.94 -11.14
CA ALA A 117 1.86 -21.10 -11.91
C ALA A 117 2.57 -21.01 -13.26
N ALA A 118 3.63 -21.80 -13.44
CA ALA A 118 4.25 -21.95 -14.73
C ALA A 118 3.17 -22.47 -15.67
N THR A 119 2.91 -21.77 -16.75
CA THR A 119 2.11 -22.30 -17.86
C THR A 119 3.01 -23.36 -18.53
N PRO A 120 2.79 -24.68 -18.33
CA PRO A 120 3.82 -25.69 -18.53
C PRO A 120 4.28 -25.85 -19.96
N ASP A 121 3.51 -25.40 -20.94
CA ASP A 121 3.70 -25.76 -22.36
C ASP A 121 4.00 -24.59 -23.30
N VAL A 122 4.14 -23.36 -22.80
CA VAL A 122 4.46 -22.21 -23.65
C VAL A 122 5.96 -21.93 -23.58
N ARG A 123 6.72 -22.45 -24.55
CA ARG A 123 8.13 -22.09 -24.70
C ARG A 123 8.24 -20.80 -25.48
N PRO A 124 9.03 -19.81 -24.99
CA PRO A 124 9.29 -18.60 -25.76
C PRO A 124 10.06 -18.95 -27.04
N GLU A 125 9.57 -18.47 -28.16
CA GLU A 125 10.30 -18.43 -29.42
C GLU A 125 11.00 -17.09 -29.55
N ILE A 126 12.28 -17.12 -29.85
CA ILE A 126 13.10 -15.90 -30.00
C ILE A 126 13.55 -15.80 -31.45
N VAL A 127 13.09 -14.81 -32.17
CA VAL A 127 13.44 -14.55 -33.57
C VAL A 127 14.23 -13.25 -33.66
N PRO A 128 15.57 -13.31 -33.78
CA PRO A 128 16.37 -12.12 -34.01
C PRO A 128 16.31 -11.73 -35.49
N ASN A 129 16.19 -10.44 -35.74
CA ASN A 129 16.43 -9.85 -37.05
C ASN A 129 17.42 -8.69 -36.95
N THR A 130 17.73 -8.00 -38.04
CA THR A 130 18.73 -6.94 -38.06
C THR A 130 18.35 -5.73 -37.17
N ARG A 131 17.06 -5.49 -36.93
CA ARG A 131 16.55 -4.32 -36.20
C ARG A 131 16.00 -4.64 -34.83
N ALA A 132 15.49 -5.86 -34.63
CA ALA A 132 14.78 -6.22 -33.41
C ALA A 132 15.08 -7.67 -32.97
N ILE A 133 14.86 -7.93 -31.70
CA ILE A 133 14.66 -9.28 -31.15
C ILE A 133 13.16 -9.38 -30.84
N VAL A 134 12.51 -10.35 -31.45
CA VAL A 134 11.08 -10.62 -31.21
C VAL A 134 10.99 -11.86 -30.32
N VAL A 135 10.29 -11.72 -29.20
CA VAL A 135 9.99 -12.84 -28.29
C VAL A 135 8.50 -13.11 -28.38
N THR A 136 8.12 -14.33 -28.71
CA THR A 136 6.72 -14.77 -28.76
C THR A 136 6.52 -15.90 -27.78
N ALA A 137 5.46 -15.83 -26.96
CA ALA A 137 5.11 -16.86 -25.99
C ALA A 137 3.57 -16.96 -25.88
N GLY A 138 2.98 -17.93 -26.60
CA GLY A 138 1.53 -18.04 -26.72
C GLY A 138 0.92 -16.79 -27.37
N ASP A 139 0.05 -16.14 -26.65
CA ASP A 139 -0.66 -14.89 -27.02
C ASP A 139 0.17 -13.60 -26.77
N ARG A 140 1.38 -13.74 -26.28
CA ARG A 140 2.28 -12.62 -25.93
C ARG A 140 3.34 -12.44 -26.99
N ARG A 141 3.56 -11.18 -27.35
CA ARG A 141 4.60 -10.79 -28.31
C ARG A 141 5.32 -9.54 -27.82
N ILE A 142 6.64 -9.61 -27.75
CA ILE A 142 7.48 -8.53 -27.24
C ILE A 142 8.54 -8.20 -28.29
N TYR A 143 8.74 -6.89 -28.53
CA TYR A 143 9.79 -6.38 -29.40
C TYR A 143 10.87 -5.64 -28.62
N PHE A 144 12.12 -6.04 -28.80
CA PHE A 144 13.28 -5.30 -28.32
C PHE A 144 14.03 -4.70 -29.50
N ASN A 145 14.21 -3.39 -29.50
CA ASN A 145 15.01 -2.71 -30.51
C ASN A 145 16.50 -2.98 -30.24
N ARG A 146 17.20 -3.55 -31.23
CA ARG A 146 18.62 -3.94 -31.07
C ARG A 146 19.60 -2.76 -31.01
N TRP A 147 19.20 -1.61 -31.49
CA TRP A 147 20.04 -0.42 -31.50
C TRP A 147 19.98 0.35 -30.20
N THR A 148 18.81 0.37 -29.58
CA THR A 148 18.57 1.13 -28.34
C THR A 148 18.53 0.23 -27.10
N GLY A 149 18.36 -1.08 -27.26
CA GLY A 149 18.14 -2.03 -26.16
C GLY A 149 16.77 -1.91 -25.50
N LEU A 150 15.87 -1.07 -26.03
CA LEU A 150 14.58 -0.81 -25.42
C LEU A 150 13.52 -1.80 -25.91
N MET A 151 12.58 -2.15 -25.03
CA MET A 151 11.34 -2.78 -25.41
C MET A 151 10.44 -1.73 -26.07
N THR A 152 10.12 -1.92 -27.34
CA THR A 152 9.33 -0.94 -28.13
C THR A 152 7.87 -1.30 -28.22
N ASP A 153 7.55 -2.60 -28.21
CA ASP A 153 6.19 -3.07 -28.32
C ASP A 153 5.96 -4.26 -27.39
N TYR A 154 4.79 -4.31 -26.79
CA TYR A 154 4.29 -5.47 -26.05
C TYR A 154 2.82 -5.67 -26.35
N THR A 155 2.50 -6.83 -26.92
CA THR A 155 1.12 -7.22 -27.26
C THR A 155 0.73 -8.43 -26.41
N LEU A 156 -0.49 -8.42 -25.88
CA LEU A 156 -1.14 -9.50 -25.15
C LEU A 156 -2.54 -9.70 -25.70
N ASP A 157 -2.89 -10.92 -26.10
CA ASP A 157 -4.21 -11.25 -26.68
C ASP A 157 -4.62 -10.30 -27.84
N GLY A 158 -3.65 -9.93 -28.68
CA GLY A 158 -3.87 -8.97 -29.78
C GLY A 158 -4.03 -7.51 -29.33
N THR A 159 -4.01 -7.23 -28.03
CA THR A 159 -4.06 -5.87 -27.48
C THR A 159 -2.65 -5.34 -27.29
N GLU A 160 -2.37 -4.19 -27.87
CA GLU A 160 -1.09 -3.49 -27.70
C GLU A 160 -1.06 -2.77 -26.34
N LEU A 161 -0.14 -3.21 -25.47
CA LEU A 161 0.02 -2.67 -24.12
C LEU A 161 1.08 -1.57 -24.06
N ILE A 162 2.06 -1.60 -24.97
CA ILE A 162 3.11 -0.59 -25.11
C ILE A 162 3.23 -0.23 -26.58
N GLU A 163 2.84 0.97 -26.91
CA GLU A 163 3.08 1.60 -28.20
C GLU A 163 4.23 2.60 -28.03
N LYS A 164 5.37 2.35 -28.70
CA LYS A 164 6.58 3.16 -28.65
C LYS A 164 7.18 3.30 -27.24
N GLY A 165 7.95 2.29 -26.83
CA GLY A 165 8.67 2.28 -25.54
C GLY A 165 9.42 3.58 -25.28
N TYR A 166 9.32 4.08 -24.05
CA TYR A 166 9.98 5.31 -23.60
C TYR A 166 11.51 5.15 -23.66
N ALA A 167 12.15 5.99 -24.49
CA ALA A 167 13.58 6.18 -24.41
C ALA A 167 13.91 6.97 -23.13
N LEU A 168 14.58 6.33 -22.16
CA LEU A 168 15.33 7.07 -21.16
C LEU A 168 16.44 7.78 -21.93
N ARG A 169 16.32 9.09 -22.13
CA ARG A 169 17.45 9.90 -22.64
C ARG A 169 18.48 9.92 -21.53
N PRO A 170 19.71 9.47 -21.76
CA PRO A 170 20.79 9.78 -20.82
C PRO A 170 20.91 11.30 -20.73
N MET A 171 20.91 11.79 -19.48
CA MET A 171 21.26 13.19 -19.19
C MET A 171 22.75 13.41 -19.42
#